data_a059a51e96d65ea04fbc8105c9b51c5d
#
_entry.id   a059a51e96d65ea04fbc8105c9b51c5d
#
_cell.length_a   1.000
_cell.length_b   1.000
_cell.length_c   1.000
_cell.angle_alpha   90.00
_cell.angle_beta   90.00
_cell.angle_gamma   90.00
#
_symmetry.space_group_name_H-M   'P 1'
#
loop_
_entity.id
_entity.type
_entity.pdbx_description
1 polymer ?
#
loop_
_entity_poly.entity_id
_entity_poly.type
_entity_poly.pdbx_seq_one_letter_code
_entity_poly.pdbx_strand_id
1 'polypeptide(L)'
;TEAAFHLDGPTDCASAVMPYYTVSYGVDKKNGKNVGNSYSEYLIKDLLRGKYEFKGIVCTDWGITQDPEKTIEGFGSRCYGVQDMTEAERCLQALPDGVDQFGGNGESGPIVEAYKIGCEKYGEKAMRERMELSAKRLLINIFHCGLFEDPYLDPEESAKIVGCEEFCRHGYEAQQKSIVLLKNSAKRAPEGQKGVLPLKKGLKVYIPERKIGPSKAFFRIDLPAKTEEPLPDGL
;
A
#
# COMPACT_ATOMS: atom_id res chain seq x y z
N THR A 1 -7.87 10.52 -6.80
CA THR A 1 -8.66 9.24 -6.82
C THR A 1 -9.31 9.06 -8.19
N GLU A 2 -9.94 10.08 -8.75
CA GLU A 2 -10.65 10.02 -10.03
C GLU A 2 -9.72 9.60 -11.18
N ALA A 3 -8.50 10.12 -11.21
CA ALA A 3 -7.49 9.76 -12.22
C ALA A 3 -7.14 8.26 -12.25
N ALA A 4 -7.24 7.54 -11.12
CA ALA A 4 -6.97 6.12 -11.09
C ALA A 4 -8.08 5.24 -11.71
N PHE A 5 -9.24 5.84 -12.00
CA PHE A 5 -10.40 5.16 -12.59
C PHE A 5 -10.66 5.58 -14.04
N HIS A 6 -9.85 6.48 -14.56
CA HIS A 6 -9.88 6.95 -15.96
C HIS A 6 -8.44 7.09 -16.44
N LEU A 7 -7.82 5.97 -16.78
CA LEU A 7 -6.43 5.91 -17.25
C LEU A 7 -6.41 5.91 -18.78
N ASP A 8 -5.49 6.67 -19.36
CA ASP A 8 -5.14 6.56 -20.78
C ASP A 8 -4.13 5.41 -20.93
N GLY A 9 -4.55 4.29 -21.51
CA GLY A 9 -3.67 3.13 -21.68
C GLY A 9 -4.44 1.84 -21.99
N PRO A 10 -3.74 0.69 -21.99
CA PRO A 10 -4.35 -0.61 -22.28
C PRO A 10 -5.36 -1.05 -21.21
N THR A 11 -5.33 -0.47 -20.03
CA THR A 11 -6.32 -0.68 -18.97
C THR A 11 -7.01 0.63 -18.64
N ASP A 12 -8.34 0.66 -18.68
CA ASP A 12 -9.12 1.88 -18.46
C ASP A 12 -9.07 2.38 -17.01
N CYS A 13 -8.67 1.52 -16.07
CA CYS A 13 -8.58 1.86 -14.65
C CYS A 13 -7.56 0.97 -13.93
N ALA A 14 -7.21 1.35 -12.70
CA ALA A 14 -6.46 0.49 -11.79
C ALA A 14 -7.19 -0.85 -11.58
N SER A 15 -6.46 -1.97 -11.57
CA SER A 15 -7.03 -3.31 -11.42
C SER A 15 -7.34 -3.69 -9.97
N ALA A 16 -6.70 -3.02 -9.01
CA ALA A 16 -6.90 -3.25 -7.59
C ALA A 16 -6.80 -1.96 -6.78
N VAL A 17 -7.47 -1.91 -5.65
CA VAL A 17 -7.45 -0.81 -4.68
C VAL A 17 -7.22 -1.39 -3.29
N MET A 18 -6.35 -0.75 -2.52
CA MET A 18 -6.14 -1.04 -1.11
C MET A 18 -6.64 0.14 -0.27
N PRO A 19 -7.75 -0.01 0.46
CA PRO A 19 -8.22 1.00 1.39
C PRO A 19 -7.21 1.17 2.54
N TYR A 20 -6.89 2.40 2.84
CA TYR A 20 -5.89 2.77 3.83
C TYR A 20 -6.34 2.47 5.26
N TYR A 21 -5.40 2.28 6.19
CA TYR A 21 -5.67 1.98 7.62
C TYR A 21 -6.60 2.95 8.33
N THR A 22 -6.59 4.22 7.95
CA THR A 22 -7.22 5.27 8.73
C THR A 22 -8.73 5.21 8.75
N VAL A 23 -9.28 5.97 9.70
CA VAL A 23 -10.69 6.34 9.76
C VAL A 23 -10.86 7.69 9.07
N SER A 24 -11.71 7.75 8.07
CA SER A 24 -12.12 9.00 7.42
C SER A 24 -13.29 9.61 8.18
N TYR A 25 -12.97 10.40 9.22
CA TYR A 25 -13.99 10.96 10.11
C TYR A 25 -14.97 11.89 9.38
N GLY A 26 -16.26 11.70 9.66
CA GLY A 26 -17.33 12.55 9.16
C GLY A 26 -17.58 12.46 7.65
N VAL A 27 -16.94 11.52 6.95
CA VAL A 27 -17.14 11.32 5.51
C VAL A 27 -18.41 10.52 5.24
N ASP A 28 -18.68 9.50 6.04
CA ASP A 28 -19.93 8.72 5.97
C ASP A 28 -21.10 9.47 6.62
N LYS A 29 -21.66 10.40 5.87
CA LYS A 29 -22.83 11.16 6.32
C LYS A 29 -24.13 10.35 6.26
N LYS A 30 -24.15 9.26 5.50
CA LYS A 30 -25.33 8.42 5.30
C LYS A 30 -25.56 7.51 6.50
N ASN A 31 -24.51 6.84 6.97
CA ASN A 31 -24.60 5.85 8.06
C ASN A 31 -24.05 6.39 9.39
N GLY A 32 -23.33 7.52 9.37
CA GLY A 32 -22.73 8.15 10.55
C GLY A 32 -21.59 7.34 11.18
N LYS A 33 -21.06 6.35 10.48
CA LYS A 33 -20.03 5.43 11.00
C LYS A 33 -18.63 6.00 10.81
N ASN A 34 -17.84 5.97 11.88
CA ASN A 34 -16.42 6.29 11.85
C ASN A 34 -15.62 5.00 12.12
N VAL A 35 -15.42 4.22 11.07
CA VAL A 35 -14.70 2.95 11.08
C VAL A 35 -13.51 2.99 10.13
N GLY A 36 -12.57 2.05 10.26
CA GLY A 36 -11.48 1.90 9.31
C GLY A 36 -12.01 1.83 7.87
N ASN A 37 -11.29 2.43 6.93
CA ASN A 37 -11.78 2.62 5.56
C ASN A 37 -12.24 1.33 4.87
N SER A 38 -11.61 0.18 5.17
CA SER A 38 -12.03 -1.12 4.64
C SER A 38 -13.38 -1.63 5.20
N TYR A 39 -13.85 -1.06 6.29
CA TYR A 39 -15.15 -1.38 6.92
C TYR A 39 -16.23 -0.34 6.64
N SER A 40 -15.90 0.68 5.83
CA SER A 40 -16.82 1.77 5.52
C SER A 40 -17.69 1.41 4.33
N GLU A 41 -18.95 1.08 4.60
CA GLU A 41 -19.97 0.85 3.57
C GLU A 41 -20.01 2.03 2.57
N TYR A 42 -19.97 3.27 3.08
CA TYR A 42 -19.97 4.45 2.23
C TYR A 42 -18.78 4.49 1.28
N LEU A 43 -17.55 4.28 1.78
CA LEU A 43 -16.34 4.38 0.94
C LEU A 43 -16.23 3.24 -0.06
N ILE A 44 -16.52 2.01 0.37
CA ILE A 44 -16.34 0.83 -0.49
C ILE A 44 -17.56 0.63 -1.38
N LYS A 45 -18.76 0.54 -0.81
CA LYS A 45 -19.97 0.21 -1.55
C LYS A 45 -20.54 1.40 -2.31
N ASP A 46 -20.80 2.51 -1.60
CA ASP A 46 -21.50 3.64 -2.23
C ASP A 46 -20.60 4.44 -3.16
N LEU A 47 -19.37 4.74 -2.72
CA LEU A 47 -18.44 5.58 -3.48
C LEU A 47 -17.66 4.76 -4.52
N LEU A 48 -16.87 3.77 -4.08
CA LEU A 48 -15.98 3.03 -4.96
C LEU A 48 -16.75 2.12 -5.93
N ARG A 49 -17.63 1.26 -5.41
CA ARG A 49 -18.41 0.33 -6.23
C ARG A 49 -19.59 1.00 -6.93
N GLY A 50 -20.26 1.93 -6.26
CA GLY A 50 -21.44 2.63 -6.79
C GLY A 50 -21.05 3.79 -7.70
N LYS A 51 -20.52 4.89 -7.14
CA LYS A 51 -20.26 6.12 -7.92
C LYS A 51 -19.19 5.95 -8.99
N TYR A 52 -18.07 5.26 -8.65
CA TYR A 52 -16.97 5.04 -9.61
C TYR A 52 -17.07 3.73 -10.37
N GLU A 53 -18.10 2.92 -10.12
CA GLU A 53 -18.35 1.64 -10.79
C GLU A 53 -17.13 0.70 -10.84
N PHE A 54 -16.23 0.83 -9.86
CA PHE A 54 -15.00 0.06 -9.80
C PHE A 54 -15.26 -1.45 -9.72
N LYS A 55 -14.79 -2.20 -10.70
CA LYS A 55 -15.04 -3.64 -10.86
C LYS A 55 -13.86 -4.51 -10.44
N GLY A 56 -12.72 -3.89 -10.15
CA GLY A 56 -11.49 -4.58 -9.76
C GLY A 56 -11.48 -5.08 -8.32
N ILE A 57 -10.33 -5.55 -7.87
CA ILE A 57 -10.11 -6.12 -6.54
C ILE A 57 -10.09 -5.01 -5.49
N VAL A 58 -10.73 -5.22 -4.36
CA VAL A 58 -10.50 -4.48 -3.12
C VAL A 58 -9.79 -5.40 -2.14
N CYS A 59 -8.50 -5.16 -1.93
CA CYS A 59 -7.67 -5.84 -0.94
C CYS A 59 -7.54 -4.93 0.28
N THR A 60 -7.81 -5.43 1.48
CA THR A 60 -7.61 -4.63 2.69
C THR A 60 -6.14 -4.28 2.89
N ASP A 61 -5.88 -3.24 3.68
CA ASP A 61 -4.54 -3.03 4.21
C ASP A 61 -4.17 -4.17 5.19
N TRP A 62 -2.87 -4.30 5.52
CA TRP A 62 -2.32 -5.48 6.19
C TRP A 62 -2.79 -5.60 7.65
N GLY A 63 -3.28 -6.80 8.00
CA GLY A 63 -3.61 -7.19 9.37
C GLY A 63 -4.79 -6.45 9.99
N ILE A 64 -5.65 -5.78 9.21
CA ILE A 64 -6.77 -5.00 9.76
C ILE A 64 -7.84 -5.86 10.45
N THR A 65 -7.97 -7.12 10.08
CA THR A 65 -8.94 -8.06 10.68
C THR A 65 -8.38 -8.83 11.85
N GLN A 66 -7.05 -8.81 12.05
CA GLN A 66 -6.36 -9.58 13.07
C GLN A 66 -6.47 -8.95 14.46
N ASP A 67 -6.43 -9.79 15.48
CA ASP A 67 -6.28 -9.34 16.86
C ASP A 67 -4.89 -8.75 17.11
N PRO A 68 -4.74 -7.83 18.09
CA PRO A 68 -3.47 -7.12 18.34
C PRO A 68 -2.28 -8.04 18.55
N GLU A 69 -2.50 -9.19 19.18
CA GLU A 69 -1.47 -10.18 19.52
C GLU A 69 -0.88 -10.85 18.27
N LYS A 70 -1.65 -10.92 17.20
CA LYS A 70 -1.24 -11.52 15.91
C LYS A 70 -0.59 -10.51 14.97
N THR A 71 -0.70 -9.23 15.27
CA THR A 71 -0.10 -8.18 14.42
C THR A 71 1.40 -8.07 14.65
N ILE A 72 2.10 -7.43 13.73
CA ILE A 72 3.53 -7.15 13.86
C ILE A 72 3.75 -6.25 15.07
N GLU A 73 4.75 -6.61 15.91
CA GLU A 73 5.11 -5.85 17.10
C GLU A 73 5.32 -4.36 16.79
N GLY A 74 4.70 -3.49 17.57
CA GLY A 74 4.72 -2.04 17.37
C GLY A 74 3.66 -1.50 16.41
N PHE A 75 2.94 -2.36 15.67
CA PHE A 75 1.87 -1.93 14.80
C PHE A 75 0.52 -1.74 15.51
N GLY A 76 0.30 -2.45 16.62
CA GLY A 76 -0.97 -2.43 17.35
C GLY A 76 -2.16 -2.95 16.55
N SER A 77 -3.34 -2.90 17.13
CA SER A 77 -4.58 -3.24 16.45
C SER A 77 -4.90 -2.22 15.35
N ARG A 78 -5.35 -2.71 14.19
CA ARG A 78 -5.75 -1.91 13.04
C ARG A 78 -7.26 -1.99 12.74
N CYS A 79 -8.00 -2.70 13.58
CA CYS A 79 -9.44 -2.90 13.43
C CYS A 79 -10.25 -1.71 13.98
N TYR A 80 -9.95 -0.50 13.54
CA TYR A 80 -10.57 0.73 14.02
C TYR A 80 -12.08 0.75 13.85
N GLY A 81 -12.79 0.91 14.98
CA GLY A 81 -14.26 0.98 15.05
C GLY A 81 -14.95 -0.39 15.06
N VAL A 82 -14.19 -1.48 15.04
CA VAL A 82 -14.68 -2.88 15.09
C VAL A 82 -13.86 -3.74 16.06
N GLN A 83 -13.24 -3.11 17.05
CA GLN A 83 -12.33 -3.77 18.00
C GLN A 83 -13.04 -4.87 18.81
N ASP A 84 -14.31 -4.67 19.15
CA ASP A 84 -15.12 -5.59 19.98
C ASP A 84 -15.62 -6.82 19.21
N MET A 85 -15.39 -6.89 17.90
CA MET A 85 -15.76 -8.02 17.05
C MET A 85 -14.65 -9.08 17.05
N THR A 86 -15.02 -10.32 16.80
CA THR A 86 -14.07 -11.39 16.48
C THR A 86 -13.46 -11.18 15.09
N GLU A 87 -12.34 -11.84 14.79
CA GLU A 87 -11.72 -11.78 13.45
C GLU A 87 -12.69 -12.20 12.34
N ALA A 88 -13.50 -13.23 12.59
CA ALA A 88 -14.52 -13.69 11.64
C ALA A 88 -15.61 -12.64 11.40
N GLU A 89 -16.10 -12.01 12.47
CA GLU A 89 -17.10 -10.93 12.36
C GLU A 89 -16.53 -9.71 11.62
N ARG A 90 -15.27 -9.35 11.85
CA ARG A 90 -14.58 -8.29 11.10
C ARG A 90 -14.49 -8.62 9.62
N CYS A 91 -14.12 -9.85 9.27
CA CYS A 91 -14.13 -10.32 7.89
C CYS A 91 -15.53 -10.23 7.28
N LEU A 92 -16.55 -10.71 8.01
CA LEU A 92 -17.94 -10.66 7.57
C LEU A 92 -18.46 -9.23 7.42
N GLN A 93 -17.99 -8.29 8.25
CA GLN A 93 -18.37 -6.88 8.14
C GLN A 93 -17.90 -6.25 6.82
N ALA A 94 -16.70 -6.62 6.35
CA ALA A 94 -16.10 -6.05 5.14
C ALA A 94 -16.60 -6.70 3.82
N LEU A 95 -16.96 -7.97 3.86
CA LEU A 95 -17.35 -8.75 2.66
C LEU A 95 -18.55 -8.18 1.92
N PRO A 96 -19.72 -7.89 2.56
CA PRO A 96 -20.90 -7.38 1.87
C PRO A 96 -20.68 -6.03 1.19
N ASP A 97 -19.79 -5.22 1.73
CA ASP A 97 -19.50 -3.88 1.22
C ASP A 97 -18.61 -3.91 -0.03
N GLY A 98 -17.98 -5.04 -0.32
CA GLY A 98 -17.26 -5.22 -1.58
C GLY A 98 -15.76 -5.45 -1.46
N VAL A 99 -15.25 -5.76 -0.25
CA VAL A 99 -13.88 -6.23 -0.04
C VAL A 99 -13.74 -7.66 -0.56
N ASP A 100 -12.69 -7.94 -1.33
CA ASP A 100 -12.48 -9.22 -2.02
C ASP A 100 -11.32 -10.04 -1.42
N GLN A 101 -10.35 -9.38 -0.80
CA GLN A 101 -9.13 -9.99 -0.28
C GLN A 101 -8.70 -9.33 1.03
N PHE A 102 -8.16 -10.11 1.95
CA PHE A 102 -7.68 -9.63 3.25
C PHE A 102 -6.16 -9.64 3.28
N GLY A 103 -5.56 -8.45 3.18
CA GLY A 103 -4.12 -8.26 3.15
C GLY A 103 -3.44 -8.66 4.45
N GLY A 104 -2.26 -9.31 4.34
CA GLY A 104 -1.46 -9.73 5.49
C GLY A 104 -2.06 -10.83 6.35
N ASN A 105 -3.19 -11.42 5.95
CA ASN A 105 -3.81 -12.53 6.66
C ASN A 105 -3.63 -13.83 5.87
N GLY A 106 -2.79 -14.72 6.38
CA GLY A 106 -2.54 -16.04 5.78
C GLY A 106 -3.42 -17.17 6.34
N GLU A 107 -4.31 -16.87 7.31
CA GLU A 107 -5.17 -17.84 7.94
C GLU A 107 -6.54 -17.91 7.26
N SER A 108 -6.94 -19.10 6.82
CA SER A 108 -8.27 -19.32 6.21
C SER A 108 -9.40 -19.44 7.24
N GLY A 109 -9.07 -19.80 8.49
CA GLY A 109 -10.04 -20.05 9.55
C GLY A 109 -11.06 -18.92 9.74
N PRO A 110 -10.64 -17.66 9.95
CA PRO A 110 -11.56 -16.54 10.12
C PRO A 110 -12.50 -16.31 8.94
N ILE A 111 -12.03 -16.55 7.70
CA ILE A 111 -12.86 -16.38 6.50
C ILE A 111 -13.91 -17.50 6.39
N VAL A 112 -13.52 -18.74 6.69
CA VAL A 112 -14.44 -19.88 6.68
C VAL A 112 -15.53 -19.68 7.74
N GLU A 113 -15.17 -19.21 8.92
CA GLU A 113 -16.13 -18.90 9.98
C GLU A 113 -17.03 -17.72 9.61
N ALA A 114 -16.47 -16.65 9.03
CA ALA A 114 -17.23 -15.53 8.48
C ALA A 114 -18.27 -15.99 7.43
N TYR A 115 -17.90 -16.94 6.57
CA TYR A 115 -18.84 -17.54 5.62
C TYR A 115 -20.02 -18.23 6.31
N LYS A 116 -19.75 -19.05 7.34
CA LYS A 116 -20.81 -19.75 8.09
C LYS A 116 -21.76 -18.76 8.78
N ILE A 117 -21.22 -17.79 9.53
CA ILE A 117 -22.00 -16.73 10.19
C ILE A 117 -22.81 -15.96 9.13
N GLY A 118 -22.20 -15.67 7.99
CA GLY A 118 -22.85 -15.00 6.88
C GLY A 118 -24.00 -15.80 6.27
N CYS A 119 -23.84 -17.12 6.13
CA CYS A 119 -24.90 -18.01 5.66
C CYS A 119 -26.12 -18.00 6.58
N GLU A 120 -25.91 -17.99 7.89
CA GLU A 120 -27.00 -17.87 8.87
C GLU A 120 -27.71 -16.50 8.78
N LYS A 121 -26.93 -15.43 8.56
CA LYS A 121 -27.45 -14.05 8.56
C LYS A 121 -28.09 -13.63 7.25
N TYR A 122 -27.50 -14.01 6.12
CA TYR A 122 -27.86 -13.50 4.78
C TYR A 122 -28.37 -14.61 3.84
N GLY A 123 -28.25 -15.87 4.23
CA GLY A 123 -28.55 -17.04 3.42
C GLY A 123 -27.35 -17.56 2.63
N GLU A 124 -27.28 -18.89 2.47
CA GLU A 124 -26.16 -19.57 1.79
C GLU A 124 -25.97 -19.10 0.36
N LYS A 125 -27.05 -18.93 -0.40
CA LYS A 125 -27.01 -18.48 -1.79
C LYS A 125 -26.33 -17.10 -1.92
N ALA A 126 -26.71 -16.14 -1.08
CA ALA A 126 -26.15 -14.80 -1.12
C ALA A 126 -24.65 -14.79 -0.76
N MET A 127 -24.27 -15.56 0.26
CA MET A 127 -22.87 -15.67 0.63
C MET A 127 -22.02 -16.36 -0.44
N ARG A 128 -22.55 -17.42 -1.06
CA ARG A 128 -21.88 -18.11 -2.16
C ARG A 128 -21.65 -17.18 -3.35
N GLU A 129 -22.68 -16.49 -3.80
CA GLU A 129 -22.59 -15.50 -4.89
C GLU A 129 -21.58 -14.40 -4.58
N ARG A 130 -21.52 -13.95 -3.33
CA ARG A 130 -20.55 -12.94 -2.88
C ARG A 130 -19.11 -13.46 -2.95
N MET A 131 -18.86 -14.69 -2.51
CA MET A 131 -17.53 -15.31 -2.57
C MET A 131 -17.09 -15.60 -4.01
N GLU A 132 -18.00 -16.11 -4.85
CA GLU A 132 -17.75 -16.33 -6.27
C GLU A 132 -17.42 -15.03 -7.01
N LEU A 133 -18.07 -13.93 -6.67
CA LEU A 133 -17.73 -12.62 -7.21
C LEU A 133 -16.30 -12.16 -6.84
N SER A 134 -15.88 -12.39 -5.59
CA SER A 134 -14.50 -12.10 -5.17
C SER A 134 -13.49 -12.97 -5.91
N ALA A 135 -13.76 -14.28 -5.99
CA ALA A 135 -12.90 -15.20 -6.73
C ALA A 135 -12.77 -14.81 -8.22
N LYS A 136 -13.88 -14.43 -8.85
CA LYS A 136 -13.87 -13.95 -10.24
C LYS A 136 -12.98 -12.70 -10.39
N ARG A 137 -13.08 -11.73 -9.51
CA ARG A 137 -12.26 -10.52 -9.56
C ARG A 137 -10.76 -10.82 -9.40
N LEU A 138 -10.41 -11.72 -8.50
CA LEU A 138 -9.01 -12.16 -8.30
C LEU A 138 -8.48 -12.89 -9.53
N LEU A 139 -9.26 -13.79 -10.13
CA LEU A 139 -8.87 -14.55 -11.30
C LEU A 139 -8.68 -13.66 -12.54
N ILE A 140 -9.47 -12.61 -12.72
CA ILE A 140 -9.33 -11.68 -13.86
C ILE A 140 -7.90 -11.14 -13.97
N ASN A 141 -7.29 -10.73 -12.85
CA ASN A 141 -5.92 -10.24 -12.89
C ASN A 141 -4.91 -11.31 -13.28
N ILE A 142 -5.10 -12.54 -12.82
CA ILE A 142 -4.25 -13.68 -13.19
C ILE A 142 -4.33 -13.94 -14.69
N PHE A 143 -5.55 -13.92 -15.26
CA PHE A 143 -5.76 -14.06 -16.70
C PHE A 143 -5.15 -12.90 -17.50
N HIS A 144 -5.35 -11.65 -17.06
CA HIS A 144 -4.78 -10.49 -17.74
C HIS A 144 -3.25 -10.50 -17.78
N CYS A 145 -2.62 -11.06 -16.74
CA CYS A 145 -1.16 -11.23 -16.70
C CYS A 145 -0.65 -12.46 -17.47
N GLY A 146 -1.52 -13.29 -18.03
CA GLY A 146 -1.15 -14.51 -18.75
C GLY A 146 -0.53 -15.59 -17.87
N LEU A 147 -0.77 -15.56 -16.54
CA LEU A 147 -0.08 -16.45 -15.59
C LEU A 147 -0.52 -17.92 -15.68
N PHE A 148 -1.62 -18.22 -16.39
CA PHE A 148 -2.01 -19.60 -16.66
C PHE A 148 -1.27 -20.17 -17.87
N GLU A 149 -0.90 -19.32 -18.82
CA GLU A 149 -0.21 -19.70 -20.05
C GLU A 149 1.30 -19.71 -19.84
N ASP A 150 1.83 -18.64 -19.20
CA ASP A 150 3.25 -18.49 -18.91
C ASP A 150 3.46 -17.80 -17.54
N PRO A 151 3.59 -18.56 -16.44
CA PRO A 151 3.78 -18.01 -15.10
C PRO A 151 5.24 -17.56 -14.80
N TYR A 152 6.16 -17.80 -15.73
CA TYR A 152 7.58 -17.53 -15.54
C TYR A 152 8.04 -16.32 -16.35
N LEU A 153 8.94 -15.53 -15.77
CA LEU A 153 9.64 -14.47 -16.49
C LEU A 153 10.98 -14.98 -17.01
N ASP A 154 11.40 -14.46 -18.16
CA ASP A 154 12.76 -14.64 -18.65
C ASP A 154 13.71 -13.74 -17.82
N PRO A 155 14.66 -14.33 -17.05
CA PRO A 155 15.59 -13.54 -16.25
C PRO A 155 16.52 -12.64 -17.07
N GLU A 156 16.91 -13.06 -18.28
CA GLU A 156 17.80 -12.30 -19.14
C GLU A 156 17.08 -11.07 -19.72
N GLU A 157 15.83 -11.23 -20.16
CA GLU A 157 15.01 -10.12 -20.62
C GLU A 157 14.64 -9.18 -19.45
N SER A 158 14.33 -9.73 -18.29
CA SER A 158 14.06 -8.94 -17.07
C SER A 158 15.27 -8.09 -16.66
N ALA A 159 16.48 -8.63 -16.75
CA ALA A 159 17.71 -7.92 -16.43
C ALA A 159 18.00 -6.73 -17.37
N LYS A 160 17.50 -6.77 -18.61
CA LYS A 160 17.63 -5.65 -19.55
C LYS A 160 16.69 -4.48 -19.22
N ILE A 161 15.61 -4.76 -18.51
CA ILE A 161 14.55 -3.78 -18.18
C ILE A 161 14.74 -3.22 -16.77
N VAL A 162 14.89 -4.11 -15.78
CA VAL A 162 15.00 -3.72 -14.37
C VAL A 162 16.31 -2.98 -14.13
N GLY A 163 16.21 -1.73 -13.70
CA GLY A 163 17.39 -0.90 -13.42
C GLY A 163 18.17 -0.49 -14.68
N CYS A 164 17.57 -0.50 -15.87
CA CYS A 164 18.21 -0.01 -17.06
C CYS A 164 18.54 1.48 -16.95
N GLU A 165 19.51 1.95 -17.71
CA GLU A 165 20.02 3.31 -17.66
C GLU A 165 18.91 4.37 -17.82
N GLU A 166 17.96 4.13 -18.72
CA GLU A 166 16.82 5.04 -18.95
C GLU A 166 15.96 5.19 -17.68
N PHE A 167 15.60 4.07 -17.04
CA PHE A 167 14.76 4.11 -15.83
C PHE A 167 15.51 4.67 -14.63
N CYS A 168 16.80 4.36 -14.51
CA CYS A 168 17.66 4.97 -13.49
C CYS A 168 17.74 6.50 -13.66
N ARG A 169 17.90 6.98 -14.91
CA ARG A 169 17.90 8.42 -15.22
C ARG A 169 16.57 9.08 -14.85
N HIS A 170 15.43 8.47 -15.20
CA HIS A 170 14.11 9.00 -14.83
C HIS A 170 13.92 9.04 -13.30
N GLY A 171 14.37 8.00 -12.60
CA GLY A 171 14.35 7.97 -11.15
C GLY A 171 15.22 9.08 -10.52
N TYR A 172 16.40 9.29 -11.05
CA TYR A 172 17.31 10.35 -10.62
C TYR A 172 16.72 11.75 -10.86
N GLU A 173 16.17 12.00 -12.04
CA GLU A 173 15.47 13.26 -12.34
C GLU A 173 14.28 13.52 -11.42
N ALA A 174 13.49 12.49 -11.10
CA ALA A 174 12.40 12.60 -10.17
C ALA A 174 12.88 12.94 -8.75
N GLN A 175 13.98 12.31 -8.29
CA GLN A 175 14.61 12.64 -7.02
C GLN A 175 15.09 14.10 -6.99
N GLN A 176 15.76 14.57 -8.02
CA GLN A 176 16.18 15.97 -8.11
C GLN A 176 15.00 16.95 -8.01
N LYS A 177 13.91 16.66 -8.74
CA LYS A 177 12.69 17.50 -8.74
C LYS A 177 11.95 17.45 -7.39
N SER A 178 12.11 16.39 -6.60
CA SER A 178 11.47 16.25 -5.30
C SER A 178 12.14 17.02 -4.17
N ILE A 179 13.38 17.52 -4.40
CA ILE A 179 14.12 18.27 -3.39
C ILE A 179 13.53 19.67 -3.23
N VAL A 180 13.03 19.97 -2.03
CA VAL A 180 12.46 21.27 -1.70
C VAL A 180 13.40 22.06 -0.83
N LEU A 181 13.85 23.22 -1.31
CA LEU A 181 14.73 24.13 -0.58
C LEU A 181 13.90 24.98 0.40
N LEU A 182 13.80 24.52 1.65
CA LEU A 182 13.02 25.22 2.68
C LEU A 182 13.69 26.49 3.19
N LYS A 183 15.03 26.53 3.22
CA LYS A 183 15.79 27.69 3.73
C LYS A 183 17.17 27.73 3.10
N ASN A 184 17.53 28.90 2.54
CA ASN A 184 18.87 29.19 2.05
C ASN A 184 19.28 30.59 2.54
N SER A 185 19.85 30.64 3.73
CA SER A 185 20.09 31.91 4.46
C SER A 185 21.32 32.62 4.01
N ALA A 186 21.20 33.91 3.71
CA ALA A 186 22.32 34.81 3.41
C ALA A 186 23.28 34.98 4.60
N LYS A 187 22.82 34.80 5.86
CA LYS A 187 23.67 34.94 7.04
C LYS A 187 24.85 33.97 7.13
N ARG A 188 24.77 32.85 6.43
CA ARG A 188 25.82 31.82 6.38
C ARG A 188 26.41 31.67 4.98
N ALA A 189 26.01 32.54 4.06
CA ALA A 189 26.48 32.49 2.70
C ALA A 189 27.90 33.11 2.61
N PRO A 190 28.75 32.61 1.70
CA PRO A 190 29.98 33.27 1.34
C PRO A 190 29.71 34.69 0.82
N GLU A 191 30.71 35.57 0.97
CA GLU A 191 30.61 36.96 0.50
C GLU A 191 30.17 37.04 -0.95
N GLY A 192 29.20 37.91 -1.24
CA GLY A 192 28.63 38.10 -2.58
C GLY A 192 27.57 37.07 -2.98
N GLN A 193 27.17 36.13 -2.10
CA GLN A 193 26.09 35.16 -2.38
C GLN A 193 24.81 35.49 -1.60
N LYS A 194 23.66 35.23 -2.25
CA LYS A 194 22.33 35.40 -1.62
C LYS A 194 21.94 34.25 -0.70
N GLY A 195 22.72 33.14 -0.71
CA GLY A 195 22.49 31.95 0.11
C GLY A 195 23.70 31.02 0.09
N VAL A 196 23.68 29.96 0.89
CA VAL A 196 24.74 28.93 0.97
C VAL A 196 24.76 28.11 -0.34
N LEU A 197 23.60 27.84 -0.90
CA LEU A 197 23.44 27.11 -2.16
C LEU A 197 23.19 28.07 -3.33
N PRO A 198 23.68 27.73 -4.54
CA PRO A 198 24.50 26.56 -4.87
C PRO A 198 25.93 26.68 -4.32
N LEU A 199 26.53 25.53 -3.99
CA LEU A 199 27.93 25.49 -3.55
C LEU A 199 28.86 25.84 -4.73
N LYS A 200 29.96 26.54 -4.42
CA LYS A 200 31.01 26.82 -5.42
C LYS A 200 31.76 25.52 -5.79
N LYS A 201 32.14 25.38 -7.04
CA LYS A 201 33.02 24.26 -7.45
C LYS A 201 34.37 24.34 -6.73
N GLY A 202 34.95 23.17 -6.44
CA GLY A 202 36.26 23.06 -5.80
C GLY A 202 36.27 23.22 -4.28
N LEU A 203 35.11 23.24 -3.64
CA LEU A 203 35.05 23.19 -2.18
C LEU A 203 35.48 21.82 -1.66
N LYS A 204 36.26 21.84 -0.59
CA LYS A 204 36.50 20.61 0.20
C LYS A 204 35.30 20.38 1.11
N VAL A 205 34.60 19.27 0.88
CA VAL A 205 33.44 18.90 1.67
C VAL A 205 33.82 17.75 2.61
N TYR A 206 33.56 17.90 3.89
CA TYR A 206 33.73 16.82 4.86
C TYR A 206 32.39 16.11 5.01
N ILE A 207 32.36 14.84 4.69
CA ILE A 207 31.22 13.95 4.88
C ILE A 207 31.68 12.83 5.81
N PRO A 208 31.17 12.76 7.05
CA PRO A 208 31.58 11.71 8.00
C PRO A 208 30.99 10.36 7.62
N GLU A 209 31.68 9.29 8.02
CA GLU A 209 31.08 7.96 8.04
C GLU A 209 29.78 7.98 8.85
N ARG A 210 28.80 7.24 8.37
CA ARG A 210 27.57 7.00 9.10
C ARG A 210 27.59 5.63 9.78
N LYS A 211 27.69 5.61 11.09
CA LYS A 211 27.58 4.39 11.89
C LYS A 211 26.10 4.15 12.23
N ILE A 212 25.58 3.03 11.76
CA ILE A 212 24.22 2.59 12.04
C ILE A 212 24.32 1.41 13.01
N GLY A 213 23.76 1.57 14.21
CA GLY A 213 23.69 0.51 15.20
C GLY A 213 22.81 -0.66 14.72
N PRO A 214 22.83 -1.79 15.45
CA PRO A 214 21.95 -2.90 15.16
C PRO A 214 20.50 -2.45 15.28
N SER A 215 19.66 -2.90 14.37
CA SER A 215 18.25 -2.54 14.31
C SER A 215 17.41 -3.74 13.88
N LYS A 216 16.10 -3.63 14.05
CA LYS A 216 15.16 -4.62 13.51
C LYS A 216 14.46 -4.05 12.28
N ALA A 217 14.52 -4.78 11.19
CA ALA A 217 13.72 -4.48 10.01
C ALA A 217 12.27 -4.94 10.20
N PHE A 218 11.43 -4.53 9.28
CA PHE A 218 10.09 -5.05 9.14
C PHE A 218 10.11 -6.59 9.16
N PHE A 219 9.15 -7.23 9.80
CA PHE A 219 9.10 -8.68 10.08
C PHE A 219 10.16 -9.21 11.06
N ARG A 220 10.64 -8.38 12.00
CA ARG A 220 11.58 -8.76 13.07
C ARG A 220 12.92 -9.31 12.59
N ILE A 221 13.30 -9.03 11.35
CA ILE A 221 14.62 -9.41 10.83
C ILE A 221 15.68 -8.56 11.54
N ASP A 222 16.60 -9.21 12.23
CA ASP A 222 17.72 -8.53 12.85
C ASP A 222 18.69 -8.01 11.78
N LEU A 223 18.91 -6.71 11.77
CA LEU A 223 19.93 -6.07 10.93
C LEU A 223 21.17 -5.80 11.77
N PRO A 224 22.34 -6.33 11.36
CA PRO A 224 23.59 -6.06 12.06
C PRO A 224 23.96 -4.57 11.98
N ALA A 225 24.80 -4.13 12.91
CA ALA A 225 25.43 -2.83 12.80
C ALA A 225 26.23 -2.72 11.51
N LYS A 226 26.16 -1.59 10.83
CA LYS A 226 26.95 -1.32 9.62
C LYS A 226 27.55 0.09 9.65
N THR A 227 28.65 0.25 8.94
CA THR A 227 29.20 1.56 8.62
C THR A 227 28.90 1.84 7.14
N GLU A 228 28.32 2.99 6.87
CA GLU A 228 28.12 3.47 5.50
C GLU A 228 29.22 4.48 5.18
N GLU A 229 29.99 4.16 4.15
CA GLU A 229 30.98 5.06 3.60
C GLU A 229 30.28 6.31 3.03
N PRO A 230 30.90 7.49 3.14
CA PRO A 230 30.26 8.75 2.81
C PRO A 230 29.90 8.88 1.34
N LEU A 231 30.72 8.39 0.43
CA LEU A 231 30.47 8.39 -1.03
C LEU A 231 31.29 7.27 -1.68
N PRO A 232 30.77 6.62 -2.74
CA PRO A 232 31.59 5.76 -3.58
C PRO A 232 32.72 6.57 -4.25
N ASP A 233 33.87 5.95 -4.42
CA ASP A 233 34.99 6.57 -5.15
C ASP A 233 34.54 6.98 -6.56
N GLY A 234 34.63 8.24 -6.88
CA GLY A 234 34.37 8.77 -8.23
C GLY A 234 33.15 9.69 -8.40
N LEU A 235 32.52 10.14 -7.31
CA LEU A 235 31.50 11.23 -7.36
C LEU A 235 32.08 12.57 -6.95
#